data_24a568bedd4b28731bda4c36de2bbc80
#
_entry.id   24a568bedd4b28731bda4c36de2bbc80
#
_cell.length_a   1.000
_cell.length_b   1.000
_cell.length_c   1.000
_cell.angle_alpha   90.00
_cell.angle_beta   90.00
_cell.angle_gamma   90.00
#
_symmetry.space_group_name_H-M   'P 1'
#
loop_
_entity.id
_entity.type
_entity.pdbx_description
1 polymer ?
#
loop_
_entity_poly.entity_id
_entity_poly.type
_entity_poly.pdbx_seq_one_letter_code
_entity_poly.pdbx_strand_id
1 'polypeptide(L)'
;MATRTIDVDLPVDIFDARISIPLIHQVVTAQLAAARQGTHDTKSRGEVAGGGKKPYRQKGTGRARQGSIRAPQYAGGGVVHGPTPRSYDQRTPKKMKAAALRGALTDRARNGRLHVVDSLISGDKPSTKAALATVRELSARPRVLVVIERED
;
A
#
# COMPACT_ATOMS: atom_id res chain seq x y z
N MET A 1 -37.98 -7.22 -0.59
CA MET A 1 -38.22 -5.77 -0.81
C MET A 1 -37.08 -5.26 -1.64
N ALA A 2 -37.30 -4.37 -2.59
CA ALA A 2 -36.22 -3.78 -3.38
C ALA A 2 -35.40 -2.80 -2.49
N THR A 3 -34.10 -2.79 -2.63
CA THR A 3 -33.25 -1.82 -1.96
C THR A 3 -33.59 -0.41 -2.41
N ARG A 4 -33.88 0.47 -1.47
CA ARG A 4 -34.28 1.84 -1.78
C ARG A 4 -33.07 2.74 -1.77
N THR A 5 -32.78 3.38 -2.89
CA THR A 5 -31.80 4.48 -2.93
C THR A 5 -32.43 5.69 -2.22
N ILE A 6 -31.72 6.25 -1.27
CA ILE A 6 -32.13 7.43 -0.51
C ILE A 6 -31.47 8.64 -1.16
N ASP A 7 -32.26 9.66 -1.48
CA ASP A 7 -31.73 10.96 -1.87
C ASP A 7 -31.40 11.75 -0.61
N VAL A 8 -30.11 12.07 -0.44
CA VAL A 8 -29.59 12.74 0.74
C VAL A 8 -28.79 13.96 0.31
N ASP A 9 -29.06 15.09 0.95
CA ASP A 9 -28.24 16.29 0.78
C ASP A 9 -26.82 16.04 1.30
N LEU A 10 -25.85 15.96 0.38
CA LEU A 10 -24.46 15.73 0.71
C LEU A 10 -23.79 17.02 1.19
N PRO A 11 -23.02 16.99 2.30
CA PRO A 11 -22.32 18.17 2.81
C PRO A 11 -21.35 18.74 1.77
N VAL A 12 -21.53 20.00 1.41
CA VAL A 12 -20.73 20.72 0.41
C VAL A 12 -19.25 20.74 0.75
N ASP A 13 -18.90 20.88 2.03
CA ASP A 13 -17.51 20.88 2.50
C ASP A 13 -16.73 19.61 2.19
N ILE A 14 -17.43 18.50 1.98
CA ILE A 14 -16.84 17.17 1.73
C ILE A 14 -17.00 16.79 0.26
N PHE A 15 -18.17 17.01 -0.33
CA PHE A 15 -18.52 16.50 -1.64
C PHE A 15 -18.46 17.53 -2.77
N ASP A 16 -18.12 18.79 -2.46
CA ASP A 16 -17.85 19.82 -3.46
C ASP A 16 -16.47 20.50 -3.28
N ALA A 17 -15.50 19.74 -2.80
CA ALA A 17 -14.13 20.17 -2.62
C ALA A 17 -13.37 20.25 -3.96
N ARG A 18 -12.28 21.02 -3.99
CA ARG A 18 -11.37 21.08 -5.14
C ARG A 18 -10.70 19.73 -5.39
N ILE A 19 -10.85 19.19 -6.58
CA ILE A 19 -10.19 17.94 -7.02
C ILE A 19 -8.76 18.28 -7.48
N SER A 20 -7.77 17.68 -6.82
CA SER A 20 -6.36 17.79 -7.18
C SER A 20 -5.79 16.40 -7.45
N ILE A 21 -5.66 16.02 -8.72
CA ILE A 21 -5.12 14.72 -9.14
C ILE A 21 -3.71 14.50 -8.62
N PRO A 22 -2.75 15.46 -8.68
CA PRO A 22 -1.41 15.26 -8.14
C PRO A 22 -1.41 14.97 -6.64
N LEU A 23 -2.29 15.62 -5.87
CA LEU A 23 -2.41 15.40 -4.44
C LEU A 23 -2.94 14.01 -4.12
N ILE A 24 -3.99 13.58 -4.81
CA ILE A 24 -4.54 12.21 -4.68
C ILE A 24 -3.48 11.17 -5.02
N HIS A 25 -2.76 11.37 -6.14
CA HIS A 25 -1.69 10.47 -6.55
C HIS A 25 -0.59 10.35 -5.49
N GLN A 26 -0.14 11.47 -4.92
CA GLN A 26 0.89 11.46 -3.88
C GLN A 26 0.46 10.69 -2.63
N VAL A 27 -0.79 10.88 -2.18
CA VAL A 27 -1.33 10.17 -1.01
C VAL A 27 -1.49 8.68 -1.29
N VAL A 28 -2.00 8.29 -2.47
CA VAL A 28 -2.12 6.87 -2.87
C VAL A 28 -0.75 6.22 -2.98
N THR A 29 0.24 6.89 -3.57
CA THR A 29 1.62 6.38 -3.66
C THR A 29 2.21 6.16 -2.27
N ALA A 30 1.98 7.08 -1.33
CA ALA A 30 2.42 6.93 0.06
C ALA A 30 1.75 5.72 0.75
N GLN A 31 0.45 5.50 0.55
CA GLN A 31 -0.27 4.35 1.09
C GLN A 31 0.25 3.02 0.53
N LEU A 32 0.46 2.94 -0.79
CA LEU A 32 1.01 1.75 -1.43
C LEU A 32 2.44 1.47 -0.99
N ALA A 33 3.25 2.51 -0.80
CA ALA A 33 4.60 2.37 -0.26
C ALA A 33 4.60 1.85 1.18
N ALA A 34 3.72 2.37 2.04
CA ALA A 34 3.58 1.92 3.43
C ALA A 34 3.14 0.45 3.55
N ALA A 35 2.39 -0.07 2.59
CA ALA A 35 1.97 -1.48 2.56
C ALA A 35 3.12 -2.46 2.25
N ARG A 36 4.28 -2.00 1.78
CA ARG A 36 5.43 -2.86 1.50
C ARG A 36 6.08 -3.32 2.78
N GLN A 37 6.29 -4.61 2.93
CA GLN A 37 6.92 -5.20 4.12
C GLN A 37 8.41 -4.84 4.27
N GLY A 38 9.13 -4.67 3.16
CA GLY A 38 10.55 -4.31 3.16
C GLY A 38 11.47 -5.33 3.83
N THR A 39 11.15 -6.62 3.76
CA THR A 39 11.86 -7.71 4.43
C THR A 39 13.04 -8.27 3.64
N HIS A 40 13.36 -7.70 2.46
CA HIS A 40 14.51 -8.10 1.68
C HIS A 40 15.79 -7.83 2.45
N ASP A 41 16.73 -8.78 2.38
CA ASP A 41 18.01 -8.70 3.05
C ASP A 41 19.12 -9.37 2.24
N THR A 42 20.35 -8.91 2.45
CA THR A 42 21.56 -9.51 1.88
C THR A 42 22.67 -9.48 2.91
N LYS A 43 23.45 -10.56 2.96
CA LYS A 43 24.56 -10.65 3.90
C LYS A 43 25.77 -9.89 3.40
N SER A 44 26.26 -8.95 4.19
CA SER A 44 27.58 -8.33 4.02
C SER A 44 28.70 -9.35 4.32
N ARG A 45 29.93 -9.02 3.95
CA ARG A 45 31.08 -9.93 4.19
C ARG A 45 31.28 -10.30 5.67
N GLY A 46 30.83 -9.46 6.60
CA GLY A 46 30.89 -9.74 8.03
C GLY A 46 29.86 -10.73 8.53
N GLU A 47 28.73 -10.83 7.83
CA GLU A 47 27.59 -11.69 8.18
C GLU A 47 27.64 -13.06 7.50
N VAL A 48 28.45 -13.19 6.44
CA VAL A 48 28.65 -14.48 5.78
C VAL A 48 29.55 -15.37 6.63
N ALA A 49 29.09 -16.58 6.94
CA ALA A 49 29.87 -17.53 7.73
C ALA A 49 31.21 -17.88 7.09
N GLY A 50 32.25 -17.98 7.89
CA GLY A 50 33.61 -18.35 7.48
C GLY A 50 34.53 -17.15 7.21
N GLY A 51 35.72 -17.41 6.70
CA GLY A 51 36.68 -16.37 6.29
C GLY A 51 37.43 -15.66 7.43
N GLY A 52 37.44 -16.19 8.66
CA GLY A 52 38.14 -15.61 9.80
C GLY A 52 39.68 -15.65 9.66
N LYS A 53 40.22 -16.57 8.88
CA LYS A 53 41.63 -16.69 8.62
C LYS A 53 42.03 -15.93 7.36
N LYS A 54 43.12 -15.15 7.43
CA LYS A 54 43.73 -14.51 6.25
C LYS A 54 44.18 -15.55 5.24
N PRO A 55 43.83 -15.46 3.94
CA PRO A 55 44.10 -16.50 2.93
C PRO A 55 45.61 -16.77 2.77
N TYR A 56 46.46 -15.75 2.82
CA TYR A 56 47.89 -15.82 2.71
C TYR A 56 48.57 -14.57 3.32
N ARG A 57 49.88 -14.63 3.50
CA ARG A 57 50.68 -13.52 4.05
C ARG A 57 50.59 -12.25 3.20
N GLN A 58 50.81 -11.09 3.85
CA GLN A 58 50.60 -9.76 3.26
C GLN A 58 51.54 -9.43 2.09
N LYS A 59 52.77 -9.97 2.10
CA LYS A 59 53.82 -9.75 1.10
C LYS A 59 54.51 -11.06 0.75
N GLY A 60 55.22 -11.11 -0.38
CA GLY A 60 56.07 -12.24 -0.78
C GLY A 60 55.30 -13.42 -1.42
N THR A 61 54.10 -13.20 -1.93
CA THR A 61 53.29 -14.22 -2.64
C THR A 61 53.14 -13.95 -4.13
N GLY A 62 53.53 -12.76 -4.61
CA GLY A 62 53.28 -12.32 -5.99
C GLY A 62 51.83 -12.10 -6.36
N ARG A 63 50.88 -12.29 -5.40
CA ARG A 63 49.43 -12.15 -5.59
C ARG A 63 48.92 -10.85 -5.01
N ALA A 64 47.71 -10.42 -5.46
CA ALA A 64 46.96 -9.32 -4.87
C ALA A 64 46.69 -9.57 -3.38
N ARG A 65 46.80 -8.51 -2.55
CA ARG A 65 46.55 -8.61 -1.11
C ARG A 65 45.12 -8.94 -0.81
N GLN A 66 44.86 -9.95 0.04
CA GLN A 66 43.54 -10.37 0.44
C GLN A 66 43.43 -10.52 1.95
N GLY A 67 42.34 -10.03 2.54
CA GLY A 67 42.06 -10.13 3.97
C GLY A 67 41.08 -11.26 4.35
N SER A 68 40.21 -11.63 3.46
CA SER A 68 39.18 -12.65 3.70
C SER A 68 38.71 -13.29 2.38
N ILE A 69 38.36 -14.56 2.41
CA ILE A 69 37.74 -15.27 1.30
C ILE A 69 36.25 -14.95 1.15
N ARG A 70 35.69 -14.18 2.10
CA ARG A 70 34.29 -13.72 2.06
C ARG A 70 34.15 -12.29 1.53
N ALA A 71 35.23 -11.74 0.97
CA ALA A 71 35.16 -10.46 0.26
C ALA A 71 34.28 -10.59 -0.99
N PRO A 72 33.63 -9.50 -1.44
CA PRO A 72 32.62 -9.54 -2.50
C PRO A 72 33.09 -10.09 -3.84
N GLN A 73 34.39 -10.01 -4.11
CA GLN A 73 34.98 -10.53 -5.34
C GLN A 73 35.15 -12.06 -5.35
N TYR A 74 34.93 -12.73 -4.23
CA TYR A 74 34.99 -14.19 -4.14
C TYR A 74 33.63 -14.83 -4.31
N ALA A 75 33.58 -16.00 -4.93
CA ALA A 75 32.39 -16.83 -4.97
C ALA A 75 31.95 -17.21 -3.55
N GLY A 76 30.70 -16.96 -3.22
CA GLY A 76 30.17 -17.12 -1.86
C GLY A 76 30.60 -16.04 -0.87
N GLY A 77 31.17 -14.92 -1.33
CA GLY A 77 31.43 -13.73 -0.54
C GLY A 77 30.17 -12.91 -0.26
N GLY A 78 30.31 -11.88 0.58
CA GLY A 78 29.21 -10.99 0.91
C GLY A 78 28.85 -10.03 -0.22
N VAL A 79 27.69 -9.42 -0.14
CA VAL A 79 27.20 -8.40 -1.08
C VAL A 79 27.60 -7.02 -0.57
N VAL A 80 28.09 -6.16 -1.48
CA VAL A 80 28.36 -4.74 -1.18
C VAL A 80 27.14 -3.92 -1.55
N HIS A 81 26.68 -3.06 -0.65
CA HIS A 81 25.50 -2.20 -0.87
C HIS A 81 24.24 -2.96 -1.32
N GLY A 82 24.08 -4.18 -0.84
CA GLY A 82 22.87 -4.95 -1.10
C GLY A 82 21.66 -4.37 -0.34
N PRO A 83 20.45 -4.79 -0.72
CA PRO A 83 19.23 -4.37 -0.02
C PRO A 83 19.27 -4.85 1.44
N THR A 84 18.86 -3.98 2.34
CA THR A 84 18.67 -4.28 3.77
C THR A 84 17.22 -4.04 4.16
N PRO A 85 16.70 -4.70 5.19
CA PRO A 85 15.35 -4.47 5.68
C PRO A 85 15.13 -2.99 6.01
N ARG A 86 14.06 -2.41 5.45
CA ARG A 86 13.73 -1.01 5.72
C ARG A 86 12.23 -0.76 5.59
N SER A 87 11.75 0.26 6.28
CA SER A 87 10.41 0.80 6.03
C SER A 87 10.38 1.59 4.72
N TYR A 88 9.27 1.47 4.01
CA TYR A 88 8.95 2.28 2.82
C TYR A 88 7.90 3.34 3.11
N ASP A 89 7.60 3.58 4.38
CA ASP A 89 6.61 4.55 4.80
C ASP A 89 6.99 5.96 4.34
N GLN A 90 6.03 6.66 3.73
CA GLN A 90 6.18 8.03 3.25
C GLN A 90 5.28 8.95 4.06
N ARG A 91 5.90 9.78 4.87
CA ARG A 91 5.19 10.73 5.73
C ARG A 91 4.48 11.80 4.89
N THR A 92 3.16 11.86 4.98
CA THR A 92 2.32 12.89 4.37
C THR A 92 1.58 13.71 5.43
N PRO A 93 1.50 15.04 5.31
CA PRO A 93 0.77 15.89 6.24
C PRO A 93 -0.71 15.52 6.35
N LYS A 94 -1.28 15.61 7.55
CA LYS A 94 -2.71 15.28 7.78
C LYS A 94 -3.66 16.07 6.88
N LYS A 95 -3.40 17.38 6.69
CA LYS A 95 -4.22 18.24 5.81
C LYS A 95 -4.20 17.78 4.35
N MET A 96 -3.07 17.27 3.85
CA MET A 96 -2.97 16.70 2.50
C MET A 96 -3.81 15.44 2.36
N LYS A 97 -3.75 14.54 3.34
CA LYS A 97 -4.58 13.31 3.35
C LYS A 97 -6.07 13.63 3.34
N ALA A 98 -6.50 14.57 4.18
CA ALA A 98 -7.90 15.02 4.25
C ALA A 98 -8.37 15.66 2.94
N ALA A 99 -7.55 16.55 2.35
CA ALA A 99 -7.89 17.18 1.07
C ALA A 99 -7.93 16.19 -0.11
N ALA A 100 -7.03 15.21 -0.13
CA ALA A 100 -7.04 14.13 -1.13
C ALA A 100 -8.32 13.28 -1.03
N LEU A 101 -8.72 12.91 0.20
CA LEU A 101 -9.94 12.13 0.43
C LEU A 101 -11.19 12.90 0.00
N ARG A 102 -11.33 14.17 0.42
CA ARG A 102 -12.46 15.01 0.01
C ARG A 102 -12.52 15.16 -1.52
N GLY A 103 -11.39 15.42 -2.18
CA GLY A 103 -11.32 15.50 -3.63
C GLY A 103 -11.72 14.20 -4.34
N ALA A 104 -11.34 13.05 -3.79
CA ALA A 104 -11.74 11.74 -4.33
C ALA A 104 -13.24 11.47 -4.15
N LEU A 105 -13.82 11.84 -3.00
CA LEU A 105 -15.26 11.72 -2.75
C LEU A 105 -16.05 12.64 -3.66
N THR A 106 -15.60 13.89 -3.84
CA THR A 106 -16.20 14.85 -4.78
C THR A 106 -16.23 14.32 -6.21
N ASP A 107 -15.10 13.72 -6.67
CA ASP A 107 -15.08 13.09 -8.00
C ASP A 107 -16.13 11.98 -8.15
N ARG A 108 -16.30 11.18 -7.11
CA ARG A 108 -17.30 10.10 -7.13
C ARG A 108 -18.72 10.64 -7.13
N ALA A 109 -19.03 11.63 -6.31
CA ALA A 109 -20.33 12.28 -6.25
C ALA A 109 -20.69 12.94 -7.58
N ARG A 110 -19.80 13.76 -8.15
CA ARG A 110 -20.03 14.45 -9.44
C ARG A 110 -20.22 13.50 -10.63
N ASN A 111 -19.62 12.31 -10.58
CA ASN A 111 -19.77 11.28 -11.61
C ASN A 111 -20.93 10.31 -11.36
N GLY A 112 -21.82 10.58 -10.40
CA GLY A 112 -22.95 9.72 -10.07
C GLY A 112 -22.55 8.31 -9.61
N ARG A 113 -21.41 8.21 -8.90
CA ARG A 113 -20.84 6.93 -8.43
C ARG A 113 -20.94 6.76 -6.91
N LEU A 114 -21.71 7.59 -6.28
CA LEU A 114 -22.06 7.53 -4.87
C LEU A 114 -23.51 7.16 -4.75
N HIS A 115 -23.81 6.07 -4.06
CA HIS A 115 -25.15 5.57 -3.83
C HIS A 115 -25.38 5.48 -2.33
N VAL A 116 -26.41 6.10 -1.83
CA VAL A 116 -26.84 5.98 -0.44
C VAL A 116 -28.05 5.04 -0.41
N VAL A 117 -27.95 4.00 0.38
CA VAL A 117 -28.98 2.97 0.49
C VAL A 117 -29.31 2.73 1.96
N ASP A 118 -30.56 2.42 2.23
CA ASP A 118 -31.05 2.10 3.57
C ASP A 118 -30.52 0.76 4.08
N SER A 119 -30.48 -0.23 3.19
CA SER A 119 -30.04 -1.57 3.50
C SER A 119 -29.49 -2.28 2.27
N LEU A 120 -28.44 -3.10 2.45
CA LEU A 120 -27.93 -3.97 1.39
C LEU A 120 -28.63 -5.32 1.33
N ILE A 121 -29.35 -5.68 2.37
CA ILE A 121 -29.99 -6.99 2.51
C ILE A 121 -31.43 -6.77 2.94
N SER A 122 -32.37 -7.30 2.14
CA SER A 122 -33.81 -7.31 2.46
C SER A 122 -34.13 -8.62 3.17
N GLY A 123 -34.21 -8.65 4.51
CA GLY A 123 -34.63 -9.80 5.29
C GLY A 123 -33.83 -10.03 6.57
N ASP A 124 -34.35 -10.86 7.48
CA ASP A 124 -33.79 -11.14 8.80
C ASP A 124 -32.53 -12.02 8.76
N LYS A 125 -32.23 -12.66 7.64
CA LYS A 125 -31.06 -13.55 7.52
C LYS A 125 -29.99 -12.95 6.62
N PRO A 126 -28.72 -12.92 7.08
CA PRO A 126 -27.61 -12.49 6.25
C PRO A 126 -27.49 -13.34 4.97
N SER A 127 -27.43 -12.70 3.81
CA SER A 127 -27.30 -13.38 2.52
C SER A 127 -26.34 -12.64 1.60
N THR A 128 -25.18 -13.24 1.36
CA THR A 128 -24.19 -12.68 0.43
C THR A 128 -24.70 -12.65 -1.02
N LYS A 129 -25.55 -13.60 -1.40
CA LYS A 129 -26.19 -13.64 -2.72
C LYS A 129 -27.13 -12.44 -2.91
N ALA A 130 -27.94 -12.11 -1.91
CA ALA A 130 -28.85 -10.96 -1.95
C ALA A 130 -28.06 -9.64 -2.00
N ALA A 131 -27.04 -9.48 -1.14
CA ALA A 131 -26.19 -8.30 -1.15
C ALA A 131 -25.46 -8.10 -2.49
N LEU A 132 -24.96 -9.18 -3.09
CA LEU A 132 -24.31 -9.12 -4.40
C LEU A 132 -25.30 -8.71 -5.52
N ALA A 133 -26.53 -9.21 -5.47
CA ALA A 133 -27.55 -8.82 -6.43
C ALA A 133 -27.87 -7.33 -6.34
N THR A 134 -28.07 -6.80 -5.12
CA THR A 134 -28.26 -5.37 -4.86
C THR A 134 -27.09 -4.51 -5.37
N VAL A 135 -25.85 -4.90 -5.08
CA VAL A 135 -24.67 -4.16 -5.54
C VAL A 135 -24.58 -4.16 -7.07
N ARG A 136 -24.93 -5.25 -7.74
CA ARG A 136 -24.93 -5.34 -9.21
C ARG A 136 -26.04 -4.51 -9.86
N GLU A 137 -27.16 -4.36 -9.19
CA GLU A 137 -28.27 -3.49 -9.64
C GLU A 137 -27.84 -2.01 -9.57
N LEU A 138 -27.16 -1.61 -8.49
CA LEU A 138 -26.70 -0.24 -8.29
C LEU A 138 -25.48 0.13 -9.15
N SER A 139 -24.60 -0.82 -9.44
CA SER A 139 -23.36 -0.54 -10.17
C SER A 139 -22.96 -1.71 -11.07
N ALA A 140 -22.76 -1.42 -12.36
CA ALA A 140 -22.18 -2.35 -13.32
C ALA A 140 -20.67 -2.58 -13.13
N ARG A 141 -20.02 -1.88 -12.19
CA ARG A 141 -18.56 -1.93 -11.98
C ARG A 141 -18.20 -3.08 -11.03
N PRO A 142 -17.08 -3.80 -11.30
CA PRO A 142 -16.67 -4.93 -10.46
C PRO A 142 -16.05 -4.52 -9.11
N ARG A 143 -15.67 -3.25 -8.95
CA ARG A 143 -15.03 -2.73 -7.74
C ARG A 143 -15.94 -1.71 -7.07
N VAL A 144 -16.48 -2.11 -5.94
CA VAL A 144 -17.39 -1.30 -5.12
C VAL A 144 -16.83 -1.25 -3.70
N LEU A 145 -16.84 -0.06 -3.10
CA LEU A 145 -16.56 0.15 -1.68
C LEU A 145 -17.87 0.35 -0.96
N VAL A 146 -18.16 -0.48 0.00
CA VAL A 146 -19.31 -0.37 0.89
C VAL A 146 -18.84 0.25 2.20
N VAL A 147 -19.51 1.32 2.62
CA VAL A 147 -19.25 1.99 3.92
C VAL A 147 -20.46 1.76 4.78
N ILE A 148 -20.26 1.19 5.94
CA ILE A 148 -21.31 0.93 6.93
C ILE A 148 -20.92 1.61 8.24
N GLU A 149 -21.91 2.09 8.98
CA GLU A 149 -21.72 2.52 10.35
C GLU A 149 -21.51 1.28 11.22
N ARG A 150 -20.57 1.38 12.15
CA ARG A 150 -20.35 0.34 13.15
C ARG A 150 -21.22 0.68 14.37
N GLU A 151 -22.19 -0.16 14.64
CA GLU A 151 -22.86 -0.12 15.95
C GLU A 151 -21.84 -0.61 17.01
N ASP A 152 -21.56 0.25 17.99
CA ASP A 152 -20.67 -0.06 19.13
C ASP A 152 -21.32 -1.05 20.12
#